data_28fe4d28edf2f5cc87898fe0b7e40a7f
#
_entry.id   28fe4d28edf2f5cc87898fe0b7e40a7f
#
_cell.length_a   1.000
_cell.length_b   1.000
_cell.length_c   1.000
_cell.angle_alpha   90.00
_cell.angle_beta   90.00
_cell.angle_gamma   90.00
#
_symmetry.space_group_name_H-M   'P 1'
#
loop_
_entity.id
_entity.type
_entity.pdbx_description
1 polymer ?
#
loop_
_entity_poly.entity_id
_entity_poly.type
_entity_poly.pdbx_seq_one_letter_code
_entity_poly.pdbx_strand_id
1 'polypeptide(L)'
;MTFYQELQLNQAGSKALIRSCTDKKEKMRHIAIYLFKIFITMVFCMVVVIGFSKIFGNDNSIVGVVILLCVMAFRFADFGIRTSHAMGTLAIMFAILTFGPRLANAGGLAQEFLVNTVCILILMVLGCHNVVMFNHSTLLLSYLLLYCYDVTGELY
;
A
#
# COMPACT_ATOMS: atom_id res chain seq x y z
N MET A 1 -22.85 16.34 9.71
CA MET A 1 -22.05 15.10 9.61
C MET A 1 -21.50 14.75 10.99
N THR A 2 -21.61 13.49 11.43
CA THR A 2 -21.07 13.07 12.72
C THR A 2 -19.55 12.89 12.63
N PHE A 3 -18.83 13.06 13.74
CA PHE A 3 -17.37 12.88 13.83
C PHE A 3 -16.92 11.51 13.25
N TYR A 4 -17.68 10.45 13.54
CA TYR A 4 -17.40 9.10 13.06
C TYR A 4 -17.52 8.96 11.53
N GLN A 5 -18.54 9.57 10.94
CA GLN A 5 -18.72 9.60 9.48
C GLN A 5 -17.59 10.36 8.78
N GLU A 6 -17.10 11.42 9.40
CA GLU A 6 -15.99 12.20 8.87
C GLU A 6 -14.66 11.46 8.95
N LEU A 7 -14.44 10.63 9.99
CA LEU A 7 -13.29 9.76 10.10
C LEU A 7 -13.24 8.67 9.00
N GLN A 8 -14.40 8.21 8.55
CA GLN A 8 -14.51 7.20 7.50
C GLN A 8 -14.28 7.74 6.07
N LEU A 9 -14.40 9.06 5.87
CA LEU A 9 -14.15 9.66 4.57
C LEU A 9 -12.72 9.37 4.08
N ASN A 10 -12.57 9.12 2.78
CA ASN A 10 -11.26 9.06 2.15
C ASN A 10 -10.62 10.46 2.12
N GLN A 11 -9.34 10.54 1.72
CA GLN A 11 -8.61 11.81 1.69
C GLN A 11 -9.24 12.83 0.74
N ALA A 12 -9.74 12.38 -0.41
CA ALA A 12 -10.41 13.22 -1.39
C ALA A 12 -11.72 13.79 -0.82
N GLY A 13 -12.54 12.96 -0.15
CA GLY A 13 -13.76 13.36 0.50
C GLY A 13 -13.53 14.37 1.62
N SER A 14 -12.52 14.16 2.47
CA SER A 14 -12.16 15.12 3.52
C SER A 14 -11.72 16.47 2.96
N LYS A 15 -10.92 16.47 1.87
CA LYS A 15 -10.51 17.72 1.18
C LYS A 15 -11.70 18.42 0.51
N ALA A 16 -12.61 17.67 -0.12
CA ALA A 16 -13.82 18.21 -0.71
C ALA A 16 -14.72 18.87 0.35
N LEU A 17 -14.90 18.21 1.50
CA LEU A 17 -15.66 18.74 2.62
C LEU A 17 -15.07 20.06 3.14
N ILE A 18 -13.76 20.14 3.34
CA ILE A 18 -13.07 21.36 3.78
C ILE A 18 -13.23 22.50 2.76
N ARG A 19 -13.24 22.17 1.46
CA ARG A 19 -13.43 23.18 0.40
C ARG A 19 -14.87 23.68 0.29
N SER A 20 -15.85 22.83 0.55
CA SER A 20 -17.28 23.18 0.49
C SER A 20 -17.76 24.00 1.68
N CYS A 21 -17.01 24.02 2.80
CA CYS A 21 -17.39 24.80 3.98
C CYS A 21 -17.15 26.29 3.79
N THR A 22 -18.20 27.07 3.94
CA THR A 22 -18.19 28.53 3.84
C THR A 22 -17.95 29.17 5.22
N ASP A 23 -18.37 28.51 6.30
CA ASP A 23 -18.20 29.00 7.67
C ASP A 23 -16.78 28.69 8.18
N LYS A 24 -16.10 29.74 8.65
CA LYS A 24 -14.71 29.68 9.13
C LYS A 24 -14.56 28.76 10.35
N LYS A 25 -15.56 28.70 11.22
CA LYS A 25 -15.53 27.88 12.43
C LYS A 25 -15.70 26.38 12.12
N GLU A 26 -16.61 26.04 11.21
CA GLU A 26 -16.80 24.67 10.75
C GLU A 26 -15.58 24.19 9.95
N LYS A 27 -15.04 25.03 9.08
CA LYS A 27 -13.82 24.73 8.32
C LYS A 27 -12.64 24.40 9.22
N MET A 28 -12.46 25.16 10.31
CA MET A 28 -11.41 24.90 11.31
C MET A 28 -11.59 23.55 12.00
N ARG A 29 -12.84 23.17 12.33
CA ARG A 29 -13.17 21.88 12.91
C ARG A 29 -12.82 20.73 11.95
N HIS A 30 -13.19 20.84 10.69
CA HIS A 30 -12.88 19.81 9.67
C HIS A 30 -11.37 19.68 9.42
N ILE A 31 -10.64 20.79 9.45
CA ILE A 31 -9.17 20.77 9.37
C ILE A 31 -8.56 20.05 10.58
N ALA A 32 -9.05 20.33 11.78
CA ALA A 32 -8.56 19.66 12.99
C ALA A 32 -8.80 18.14 12.96
N ILE A 33 -10.00 17.71 12.51
CA ILE A 33 -10.33 16.29 12.34
C ILE A 33 -9.43 15.64 11.27
N TYR A 34 -9.16 16.34 10.18
CA TYR A 34 -8.28 15.86 9.13
C TYR A 34 -6.82 15.69 9.61
N LEU A 35 -6.30 16.64 10.39
CA LEU A 35 -4.97 16.55 11.01
C LEU A 35 -4.90 15.40 12.01
N PHE A 36 -5.93 15.24 12.85
CA PHE A 36 -6.03 14.11 13.79
C PHE A 36 -6.02 12.77 13.08
N LYS A 37 -6.69 12.66 11.95
CA LYS A 37 -6.70 11.47 11.10
C LYS A 37 -5.32 11.15 10.53
N ILE A 38 -4.59 12.17 10.06
CA ILE A 38 -3.20 12.01 9.59
C ILE A 38 -2.32 11.51 10.74
N PHE A 39 -2.46 12.11 11.92
CA PHE A 39 -1.69 11.73 13.11
C PHE A 39 -1.91 10.27 13.52
N ILE A 40 -3.18 9.83 13.60
CA ILE A 40 -3.51 8.43 13.88
C ILE A 40 -2.89 7.50 12.84
N THR A 41 -2.97 7.86 11.57
CA THR A 41 -2.38 7.06 10.49
C THR A 41 -0.86 6.96 10.64
N MET A 42 -0.20 8.05 10.98
CA MET A 42 1.25 8.08 11.21
C MET A 42 1.65 7.18 12.39
N VAL A 43 0.93 7.26 13.51
CA VAL A 43 1.17 6.40 14.69
C VAL A 43 0.95 4.93 14.32
N PHE A 44 -0.10 4.61 13.59
CA PHE A 44 -0.38 3.25 13.11
C PHE A 44 0.79 2.72 12.27
N CYS A 45 1.30 3.53 11.33
CA CYS A 45 2.45 3.16 10.51
C CYS A 45 3.69 2.84 11.34
N MET A 46 4.00 3.70 12.33
CA MET A 46 5.14 3.46 13.22
C MET A 46 4.97 2.17 14.04
N VAL A 47 3.79 1.94 14.59
CA VAL A 47 3.50 0.73 15.39
C VAL A 47 3.64 -0.53 14.55
N VAL A 48 3.17 -0.53 13.32
CA VAL A 48 3.29 -1.68 12.40
C VAL A 48 4.76 -1.97 12.08
N VAL A 49 5.54 -0.96 11.68
CA VAL A 49 6.96 -1.15 11.32
C VAL A 49 7.77 -1.64 12.54
N ILE A 50 7.59 -1.01 13.69
CA ILE A 50 8.28 -1.41 14.93
C ILE A 50 7.85 -2.80 15.35
N GLY A 51 6.57 -3.14 15.24
CA GLY A 51 6.04 -4.46 15.56
C GLY A 51 6.66 -5.55 14.68
N PHE A 52 6.72 -5.32 13.37
CA PHE A 52 7.38 -6.24 12.43
C PHE A 52 8.86 -6.40 12.72
N SER A 53 9.58 -5.31 12.97
CA SER A 53 10.99 -5.34 13.32
C SER A 53 11.26 -6.13 14.61
N LYS A 54 10.39 -6.03 15.60
CA LYS A 54 10.55 -6.79 16.87
C LYS A 54 10.16 -8.26 16.75
N ILE A 55 9.18 -8.62 15.93
CA ILE A 55 8.68 -9.99 15.80
C ILE A 55 9.57 -10.80 14.85
N PHE A 56 9.97 -10.22 13.74
CA PHE A 56 10.69 -10.90 12.65
C PHE A 56 12.17 -10.54 12.56
N GLY A 57 12.67 -9.67 13.41
CA GLY A 57 14.04 -9.15 13.39
C GLY A 57 14.19 -7.87 12.56
N ASN A 58 15.28 -7.15 12.80
CA ASN A 58 15.54 -5.87 12.13
C ASN A 58 15.70 -6.01 10.62
N ASP A 59 16.27 -7.12 10.15
CA ASP A 59 16.53 -7.37 8.74
C ASP A 59 15.23 -7.54 7.94
N ASN A 60 14.17 -8.02 8.59
CA ASN A 60 12.84 -8.16 8.01
C ASN A 60 11.93 -6.92 8.15
N SER A 61 12.43 -5.82 8.69
CA SER A 61 11.65 -4.57 8.82
C SER A 61 11.16 -4.03 7.48
N ILE A 62 11.91 -4.31 6.40
CA ILE A 62 11.55 -3.90 5.03
C ILE A 62 10.25 -4.55 4.56
N VAL A 63 9.99 -5.80 4.95
CA VAL A 63 8.73 -6.50 4.64
C VAL A 63 7.56 -5.78 5.30
N GLY A 64 7.74 -5.33 6.55
CA GLY A 64 6.75 -4.50 7.25
C GLY A 64 6.46 -3.19 6.53
N VAL A 65 7.49 -2.53 6.02
CA VAL A 65 7.35 -1.29 5.22
C VAL A 65 6.59 -1.57 3.93
N VAL A 66 6.91 -2.64 3.20
CA VAL A 66 6.22 -3.02 1.95
C VAL A 66 4.75 -3.34 2.20
N ILE A 67 4.43 -4.12 3.22
CA ILE A 67 3.04 -4.41 3.60
C ILE A 67 2.30 -3.12 3.91
N LEU A 68 2.93 -2.22 4.68
CA LEU A 68 2.35 -0.94 5.03
C LEU A 68 2.09 -0.07 3.80
N LEU A 69 3.02 0.01 2.85
CA LEU A 69 2.84 0.75 1.60
C LEU A 69 1.67 0.18 0.80
N CYS A 70 1.54 -1.14 0.72
CA CYS A 70 0.41 -1.81 0.06
C CYS A 70 -0.93 -1.47 0.76
N VAL A 71 -1.00 -1.60 2.08
CA VAL A 71 -2.20 -1.27 2.86
C VAL A 71 -2.59 0.20 2.71
N MET A 72 -1.61 1.10 2.71
CA MET A 72 -1.85 2.53 2.50
C MET A 72 -2.31 2.84 1.08
N ALA A 73 -1.76 2.18 0.07
CA ALA A 73 -2.23 2.32 -1.32
C ALA A 73 -3.72 1.92 -1.42
N PHE A 74 -4.12 0.83 -0.77
CA PHE A 74 -5.52 0.39 -0.73
C PHE A 74 -6.46 1.35 -0.01
N ARG A 75 -6.00 2.06 1.01
CA ARG A 75 -6.84 3.03 1.73
C ARG A 75 -7.23 4.23 0.86
N PHE A 76 -6.41 4.56 -0.13
CA PHE A 76 -6.70 5.67 -1.05
C PHE A 76 -7.51 5.24 -2.26
N ALA A 77 -7.68 3.96 -2.42
CA ALA A 77 -8.35 3.33 -3.52
C ALA A 77 -9.85 3.19 -3.24
N ASP A 78 -10.67 3.83 -4.06
CA ASP A 78 -12.12 3.62 -4.05
C ASP A 78 -12.41 2.48 -5.05
N PHE A 79 -12.57 1.26 -4.52
CA PHE A 79 -12.57 0.07 -5.38
C PHE A 79 -13.76 -0.01 -6.34
N GLY A 80 -14.85 0.71 -6.19
CA GLY A 80 -15.99 0.68 -7.12
C GLY A 80 -16.37 -0.72 -7.64
N ILE A 81 -15.63 -1.75 -7.18
CA ILE A 81 -15.69 -3.15 -7.59
C ILE A 81 -16.31 -3.97 -6.46
N ARG A 82 -16.94 -5.07 -6.82
CA ARG A 82 -17.40 -6.05 -5.82
C ARG A 82 -16.23 -6.49 -4.93
N THR A 83 -16.44 -6.53 -3.64
CA THR A 83 -15.44 -6.89 -2.60
C THR A 83 -14.71 -8.21 -2.93
N SER A 84 -15.39 -9.16 -3.54
CA SER A 84 -14.81 -10.43 -3.94
C SER A 84 -13.70 -10.29 -5.01
N HIS A 85 -13.89 -9.42 -6.01
CA HIS A 85 -12.86 -9.15 -7.02
C HIS A 85 -11.68 -8.36 -6.43
N ALA A 86 -11.95 -7.43 -5.52
CA ALA A 86 -10.91 -6.70 -4.80
C ALA A 86 -10.05 -7.64 -3.95
N MET A 87 -10.65 -8.59 -3.24
CA MET A 87 -9.92 -9.59 -2.47
C MET A 87 -9.09 -10.52 -3.37
N GLY A 88 -9.63 -10.93 -4.52
CA GLY A 88 -8.88 -11.74 -5.48
C GLY A 88 -7.65 -11.00 -6.03
N THR A 89 -7.80 -9.75 -6.41
CA THR A 89 -6.69 -8.89 -6.87
C THR A 89 -5.63 -8.71 -5.80
N LEU A 90 -6.04 -8.48 -4.55
CA LEU A 90 -5.18 -8.40 -3.38
C LEU A 90 -4.37 -9.68 -3.17
N ALA A 91 -5.04 -10.83 -3.21
CA ALA A 91 -4.39 -12.13 -3.01
C ALA A 91 -3.33 -12.40 -4.08
N ILE A 92 -3.64 -12.11 -5.35
CA ILE A 92 -2.68 -12.25 -6.46
C ILE A 92 -1.50 -11.31 -6.25
N MET A 93 -1.74 -10.07 -5.88
CA MET A 93 -0.68 -9.10 -5.65
C MET A 93 0.24 -9.51 -4.50
N PHE A 94 -0.30 -9.95 -3.37
CA PHE A 94 0.50 -10.45 -2.26
C PHE A 94 1.29 -11.71 -2.64
N ALA A 95 0.69 -12.62 -3.42
CA ALA A 95 1.38 -13.79 -3.92
C ALA A 95 2.58 -13.40 -4.80
N ILE A 96 2.42 -12.44 -5.71
CA ILE A 96 3.51 -11.95 -6.58
C ILE A 96 4.59 -11.27 -5.75
N LEU A 97 4.25 -10.43 -4.79
CA LEU A 97 5.23 -9.74 -3.93
C LEU A 97 6.00 -10.72 -3.04
N THR A 98 5.38 -11.80 -2.60
CA THR A 98 6.02 -12.78 -1.72
C THR A 98 6.84 -13.81 -2.48
N PHE A 99 6.30 -14.37 -3.56
CA PHE A 99 6.93 -15.48 -4.29
C PHE A 99 7.76 -15.01 -5.49
N GLY A 100 7.44 -13.85 -6.08
CA GLY A 100 8.12 -13.35 -7.27
C GLY A 100 9.63 -13.19 -7.10
N PRO A 101 10.10 -12.43 -6.10
CA PRO A 101 11.53 -12.23 -5.85
C PRO A 101 12.26 -13.55 -5.59
N ARG A 102 11.68 -14.44 -4.80
CA ARG A 102 12.25 -15.77 -4.51
C ARG A 102 12.39 -16.65 -5.74
N LEU A 103 11.33 -16.72 -6.55
CA LEU A 103 11.36 -17.47 -7.81
C LEU A 103 12.37 -16.89 -8.79
N ALA A 104 12.53 -15.57 -8.82
CA ALA A 104 13.54 -14.93 -9.66
C ALA A 104 14.94 -15.31 -9.23
N ASN A 105 15.24 -15.28 -7.93
CA ASN A 105 16.58 -15.54 -7.39
C ASN A 105 16.93 -17.03 -7.27
N ALA A 106 15.95 -17.94 -7.34
CA ALA A 106 16.16 -19.39 -7.21
C ALA A 106 16.83 -20.04 -8.43
N GLY A 107 16.93 -19.33 -9.55
CA GLY A 107 17.42 -19.88 -10.81
C GLY A 107 18.58 -19.12 -11.44
N GLY A 108 18.94 -19.48 -12.67
CA GLY A 108 19.94 -18.77 -13.44
C GLY A 108 19.42 -17.46 -14.05
N LEU A 109 20.32 -16.66 -14.59
CA LEU A 109 20.08 -15.32 -15.14
C LEU A 109 18.89 -15.23 -16.11
N ALA A 110 18.65 -16.28 -16.89
CA ALA A 110 17.52 -16.36 -17.82
C ALA A 110 16.18 -16.48 -17.07
N GLN A 111 16.12 -17.28 -15.99
CA GLN A 111 14.93 -17.43 -15.16
C GLN A 111 14.65 -16.15 -14.39
N GLU A 112 15.67 -15.53 -13.84
CA GLU A 112 15.60 -14.26 -13.15
C GLU A 112 14.97 -13.17 -14.04
N PHE A 113 15.46 -13.00 -15.25
CA PHE A 113 14.94 -12.05 -16.21
C PHE A 113 13.47 -12.34 -16.58
N LEU A 114 13.14 -13.60 -16.85
CA LEU A 114 11.81 -14.01 -17.27
C LEU A 114 10.79 -13.83 -16.14
N VAL A 115 11.11 -14.28 -14.92
CA VAL A 115 10.21 -14.16 -13.76
C VAL A 115 9.98 -12.70 -13.40
N ASN A 116 11.03 -11.88 -13.35
CA ASN A 116 10.90 -10.45 -13.08
C ASN A 116 10.04 -9.75 -14.13
N THR A 117 10.26 -10.04 -15.41
CA THR A 117 9.46 -9.45 -16.49
C THR A 117 7.99 -9.82 -16.37
N VAL A 118 7.66 -11.09 -16.11
CA VAL A 118 6.28 -11.56 -15.95
C VAL A 118 5.64 -10.93 -14.71
N CYS A 119 6.32 -10.91 -13.57
CA CYS A 119 5.80 -10.31 -12.34
C CYS A 119 5.50 -8.81 -12.50
N ILE A 120 6.43 -8.06 -13.08
CA ILE A 120 6.26 -6.63 -13.34
C ILE A 120 5.10 -6.40 -14.31
N LEU A 121 4.99 -7.20 -15.37
CA LEU A 121 3.92 -7.10 -16.35
C LEU A 121 2.55 -7.35 -15.72
N ILE A 122 2.42 -8.38 -14.87
CA ILE A 122 1.18 -8.65 -14.14
C ILE A 122 0.84 -7.50 -13.20
N LEU A 123 1.80 -6.98 -12.45
CA LEU A 123 1.58 -5.84 -11.56
C LEU A 123 1.15 -4.58 -12.32
N MET A 124 1.73 -4.34 -13.50
CA MET A 124 1.32 -3.24 -14.36
C MET A 124 -0.11 -3.42 -14.91
N VAL A 125 -0.45 -4.63 -15.37
CA VAL A 125 -1.80 -4.94 -15.87
C VAL A 125 -2.84 -4.79 -14.77
N LEU A 126 -2.56 -5.31 -13.57
CA LEU A 126 -3.43 -5.11 -12.40
C LEU A 126 -3.62 -3.63 -12.07
N GLY A 127 -2.56 -2.84 -12.20
CA GLY A 127 -2.62 -1.40 -12.00
C GLY A 127 -3.40 -0.66 -13.09
N CYS A 128 -3.34 -1.10 -14.34
CA CYS A 128 -4.05 -0.47 -15.46
C CYS A 128 -5.56 -0.76 -15.45
N HIS A 129 -5.99 -1.87 -14.90
CA HIS A 129 -7.40 -2.26 -14.91
C HIS A 129 -8.30 -1.36 -14.06
N ASN A 130 -7.73 -0.64 -13.11
CA ASN A 130 -8.44 0.27 -12.23
C ASN A 130 -7.78 1.65 -12.20
N VAL A 131 -8.22 2.51 -13.09
CA VAL A 131 -7.68 3.86 -13.35
C VAL A 131 -7.59 4.77 -12.11
N VAL A 132 -8.35 4.49 -11.06
CA VAL A 132 -8.43 5.35 -9.86
C VAL A 132 -7.48 4.89 -8.76
N MET A 133 -6.86 3.72 -8.88
CA MET A 133 -6.54 2.97 -7.69
C MET A 133 -5.10 2.63 -7.46
N PHE A 134 -4.37 2.39 -8.48
CA PHE A 134 -3.02 1.88 -8.26
C PHE A 134 -2.00 2.92 -8.64
N ASN A 135 -1.40 3.48 -7.63
CA ASN A 135 -0.10 4.08 -7.80
C ASN A 135 0.87 2.95 -8.21
N HIS A 136 0.95 2.69 -9.51
CA HIS A 136 1.82 1.68 -10.13
C HIS A 136 3.25 1.79 -9.58
N SER A 137 3.69 3.03 -9.35
CA SER A 137 4.99 3.33 -8.79
C SER A 137 5.19 2.70 -7.41
N THR A 138 4.17 2.69 -6.55
CA THR A 138 4.29 2.12 -5.20
C THR A 138 4.41 0.60 -5.25
N LEU A 139 3.65 -0.08 -6.11
CA LEU A 139 3.71 -1.53 -6.25
C LEU A 139 5.02 -1.99 -6.88
N LEU A 140 5.46 -1.31 -7.94
CA LEU A 140 6.73 -1.59 -8.59
C LEU A 140 7.91 -1.33 -7.65
N LEU A 141 7.88 -0.22 -6.90
CA LEU A 141 8.90 0.09 -5.91
C LEU A 141 8.94 -0.98 -4.81
N SER A 142 7.77 -1.43 -4.33
CA SER A 142 7.68 -2.51 -3.34
C SER A 142 8.28 -3.81 -3.85
N TYR A 143 7.97 -4.18 -5.09
CA TYR A 143 8.54 -5.38 -5.72
C TYR A 143 10.06 -5.28 -5.88
N LEU A 144 10.56 -4.15 -6.38
CA LEU A 144 11.99 -3.92 -6.57
C LEU A 144 12.74 -3.92 -5.23
N LEU A 145 12.18 -3.32 -4.19
CA LEU A 145 12.77 -3.36 -2.85
C LEU A 145 12.88 -4.80 -2.33
N LEU A 146 11.82 -5.58 -2.40
CA LEU A 146 11.84 -6.98 -1.98
C LEU A 146 12.83 -7.81 -2.79
N TYR A 147 12.87 -7.61 -4.10
CA TYR A 147 13.82 -8.28 -4.99
C TYR A 147 15.29 -7.95 -4.62
N CYS A 148 15.61 -6.67 -4.43
CA CYS A 148 16.97 -6.26 -4.06
C CYS A 148 17.40 -6.84 -2.70
N TYR A 149 16.51 -6.90 -1.73
CA TYR A 149 16.82 -7.47 -0.42
C TYR A 149 16.93 -8.99 -0.46
N ASP A 150 16.16 -9.68 -1.28
CA ASP A 150 16.26 -11.13 -1.45
C ASP A 150 17.57 -11.52 -2.14
N VAL A 151 18.06 -10.72 -3.10
CA VAL A 151 19.38 -10.91 -3.74
C VAL A 151 20.53 -10.82 -2.74
N THR A 152 20.43 -9.92 -1.76
CA THR A 152 21.46 -9.79 -0.71
C THR A 152 21.40 -10.91 0.33
N GLY A 153 20.37 -11.75 0.30
CA GLY A 153 20.18 -12.85 1.25
C GLY A 153 19.81 -12.38 2.65
N GLU A 154 19.40 -11.13 2.80
CA GLU A 154 19.04 -10.54 4.08
C GLU A 154 17.56 -10.78 4.46
N LEU A 155 16.74 -11.26 3.51
CA LEU A 155 15.35 -11.60 3.74
C LEU A 155 15.19 -13.09 4.07
N TYR A 156 14.55 -13.37 5.20
CA TYR A 156 14.18 -14.69 5.77
C TYR A 156 15.30 -15.42 6.53
#